data_9904a33e194f351b7b5f638f16278b85
#
_entry.id   9904a33e194f351b7b5f638f16278b85
#
_cell.length_a   1.000
_cell.length_b   1.000
_cell.length_c   1.000
_cell.angle_alpha   90.00
_cell.angle_beta   90.00
_cell.angle_gamma   90.00
#
_symmetry.space_group_name_H-M   'P 1'
#
loop_
_entity.id
_entity.type
_entity.pdbx_description
1 polymer ?
#
loop_
_entity_poly.entity_id
_entity_poly.type
_entity_poly.pdbx_seq_one_letter_code
_entity_poly.pdbx_strand_id
1 'polypeptide(L)'
;MNPVALHFVSSYLLMPLLTIIFGVVAYFIARKNKLLNNKRLIVYLLLSGIVLALPGLAGFMNYNFMPYMYILLVIVYWIAGYYNRMVLRKVFSSSSNEQPSFGIQFLITVSVMLFGAGLFSLVFNLCNELQYGIWASTCLLPFSFPLLYAQTVDCYFAIPLEIYKVWKYSEEYDSDTLYINRDKSIVIDVEVFKSVNDPVAERITGKASEDVIFGQWFQRMIND
;
A
#
# COMPACT_ATOMS: atom_id res chain seq x y z
N MET A 1 41.70 -1.98 -11.16
CA MET A 1 40.87 -0.80 -11.33
C MET A 1 41.37 0.28 -10.38
N ASN A 2 41.64 1.48 -10.90
CA ASN A 2 42.19 2.55 -10.04
C ASN A 2 41.21 2.90 -8.93
N PRO A 3 41.64 3.03 -7.66
CA PRO A 3 40.74 3.34 -6.53
C PRO A 3 39.97 4.65 -6.72
N VAL A 4 40.55 5.62 -7.40
CA VAL A 4 39.94 6.90 -7.76
C VAL A 4 38.75 6.69 -8.75
N ALA A 5 38.93 5.82 -9.74
CA ALA A 5 37.87 5.49 -10.71
C ALA A 5 36.70 4.74 -10.04
N LEU A 6 37.02 3.85 -9.11
CA LEU A 6 36.02 3.10 -8.34
C LEU A 6 35.19 4.02 -7.45
N HIS A 7 35.83 4.97 -6.79
CA HIS A 7 35.15 5.98 -5.98
C HIS A 7 34.25 6.89 -6.82
N PHE A 8 34.73 7.34 -7.99
CA PHE A 8 33.93 8.14 -8.92
C PHE A 8 32.70 7.38 -9.42
N VAL A 9 32.88 6.12 -9.85
CA VAL A 9 31.76 5.28 -10.31
C VAL A 9 30.73 5.06 -9.20
N SER A 10 31.17 4.76 -7.97
CA SER A 10 30.25 4.52 -6.86
C SER A 10 29.52 5.80 -6.44
N SER A 11 30.18 6.94 -6.42
CA SER A 11 29.62 8.20 -5.92
C SER A 11 28.68 8.90 -6.91
N TYR A 12 28.94 8.77 -8.21
CA TYR A 12 28.24 9.55 -9.23
C TYR A 12 27.45 8.72 -10.26
N LEU A 13 27.88 7.50 -10.59
CA LEU A 13 27.28 6.69 -11.65
C LEU A 13 26.32 5.62 -11.15
N LEU A 14 26.52 5.09 -9.97
CA LEU A 14 25.74 3.95 -9.47
C LEU A 14 24.25 4.29 -9.34
N MET A 15 23.90 5.42 -8.76
CA MET A 15 22.50 5.82 -8.56
C MET A 15 21.76 6.13 -9.86
N PRO A 16 22.30 6.95 -10.80
CA PRO A 16 21.69 7.14 -12.12
C PRO A 16 21.51 5.84 -12.90
N LEU A 17 22.48 4.93 -12.82
CA LEU A 17 22.39 3.65 -13.53
C LEU A 17 21.29 2.77 -12.97
N LEU A 18 21.16 2.65 -11.68
CA LEU A 18 20.04 1.96 -11.02
C LEU A 18 18.70 2.59 -11.41
N THR A 19 18.62 3.91 -11.42
CA THR A 19 17.41 4.63 -11.81
C THR A 19 16.98 4.30 -13.23
N ILE A 20 17.92 4.26 -14.17
CA ILE A 20 17.64 3.92 -15.56
C ILE A 20 17.11 2.48 -15.64
N ILE A 21 17.75 1.52 -14.96
CA ILE A 21 17.32 0.12 -14.96
C ILE A 21 15.89 0.00 -14.44
N PHE A 22 15.62 0.55 -13.25
CA PHE A 22 14.27 0.49 -12.67
C PHE A 22 13.24 1.28 -13.48
N GLY A 23 13.62 2.42 -14.05
CA GLY A 23 12.76 3.21 -14.93
C GLY A 23 12.36 2.45 -16.20
N VAL A 24 13.31 1.73 -16.81
CA VAL A 24 13.05 0.88 -17.99
C VAL A 24 12.14 -0.28 -17.64
N VAL A 25 12.40 -0.97 -16.52
CA VAL A 25 11.53 -2.06 -16.04
C VAL A 25 10.11 -1.54 -15.76
N ALA A 26 9.98 -0.41 -15.07
CA ALA A 26 8.70 0.23 -14.80
C ALA A 26 7.94 0.58 -16.10
N TYR A 27 8.65 1.11 -17.09
CA TYR A 27 8.10 1.44 -18.39
C TYR A 27 7.55 0.21 -19.13
N PHE A 28 8.31 -0.88 -19.17
CA PHE A 28 7.85 -2.11 -19.83
C PHE A 28 6.63 -2.72 -19.18
N ILE A 29 6.58 -2.75 -17.83
CA ILE A 29 5.45 -3.28 -17.10
C ILE A 29 4.21 -2.39 -17.28
N ALA A 30 4.37 -1.08 -17.21
CA ALA A 30 3.28 -0.12 -17.43
C ALA A 30 2.71 -0.21 -18.84
N ARG A 31 3.58 -0.40 -19.87
CA ARG A 31 3.18 -0.57 -21.26
C ARG A 31 2.38 -1.85 -21.47
N LYS A 32 2.77 -2.96 -20.84
CA LYS A 32 2.07 -4.25 -20.96
C LYS A 32 0.63 -4.18 -20.42
N ASN A 33 0.40 -3.40 -19.39
CA ASN A 33 -0.90 -3.34 -18.68
C ASN A 33 -1.88 -2.30 -19.26
N LYS A 34 -1.52 -1.56 -20.33
CA LYS A 34 -2.36 -0.49 -20.95
C LYS A 34 -2.96 0.56 -19.97
N LEU A 35 -2.58 0.49 -18.71
CA LEU A 35 -3.17 1.25 -17.60
C LEU A 35 -2.65 2.69 -17.50
N LEU A 36 -1.56 3.01 -18.20
CA LEU A 36 -0.89 4.29 -18.08
C LEU A 36 -0.67 4.98 -19.41
N ASN A 37 -1.05 6.25 -19.43
CA ASN A 37 -0.56 7.16 -20.45
C ASN A 37 0.94 7.42 -20.18
N ASN A 38 1.83 6.82 -20.98
CA ASN A 38 3.28 6.88 -20.83
C ASN A 38 3.83 8.28 -20.57
N LYS A 39 3.25 9.31 -21.21
CA LYS A 39 3.67 10.69 -21.02
C LYS A 39 3.44 11.22 -19.59
N ARG A 40 2.28 10.93 -19.01
CA ARG A 40 1.95 11.36 -17.64
C ARG A 40 2.84 10.69 -16.60
N LEU A 41 3.16 9.41 -16.79
CA LEU A 41 4.05 8.68 -15.90
C LEU A 41 5.47 9.25 -15.91
N ILE A 42 6.02 9.53 -17.10
CA ILE A 42 7.36 10.09 -17.25
C ILE A 42 7.43 11.48 -16.58
N VAL A 43 6.44 12.35 -16.86
CA VAL A 43 6.36 13.67 -16.24
C VAL A 43 6.25 13.56 -14.71
N TYR A 44 5.44 12.65 -14.22
CA TYR A 44 5.31 12.39 -12.79
C TYR A 44 6.62 11.93 -12.16
N LEU A 45 7.34 10.99 -12.78
CA LEU A 45 8.62 10.48 -12.28
C LEU A 45 9.69 11.57 -12.24
N LEU A 46 9.78 12.38 -13.31
CA LEU A 46 10.73 13.50 -13.37
C LEU A 46 10.42 14.57 -12.33
N LEU A 47 9.16 15.01 -12.27
CA LEU A 47 8.75 16.08 -11.34
C LEU A 47 8.89 15.65 -9.88
N SER A 48 8.45 14.44 -9.53
CA SER A 48 8.57 13.93 -8.16
C SER A 48 10.03 13.71 -7.76
N GLY A 49 10.87 13.23 -8.68
CA GLY A 49 12.30 13.07 -8.41
C GLY A 49 13.01 14.40 -8.16
N ILE A 50 12.69 15.45 -8.93
CA ILE A 50 13.22 16.80 -8.69
C ILE A 50 12.78 17.31 -7.32
N VAL A 51 11.49 17.16 -6.97
CA VAL A 51 10.98 17.59 -5.66
C VAL A 51 11.69 16.86 -4.51
N LEU A 52 11.94 15.55 -4.65
CA LEU A 52 12.66 14.76 -3.65
C LEU A 52 14.15 15.15 -3.54
N ALA A 53 14.73 15.70 -4.60
CA ALA A 53 16.11 16.14 -4.60
C ALA A 53 16.34 17.53 -3.95
N LEU A 54 15.29 18.38 -3.87
CA LEU A 54 15.40 19.73 -3.32
C LEU A 54 16.06 19.78 -1.92
N PRO A 55 15.75 18.90 -0.97
CA PRO A 55 16.41 18.90 0.33
C PRO A 55 17.93 18.62 0.27
N GLY A 56 18.44 18.07 -0.86
CA GLY A 56 19.88 17.92 -1.08
C GLY A 56 20.64 19.25 -1.09
N LEU A 57 19.97 20.37 -1.37
CA LEU A 57 20.52 21.72 -1.23
C LEU A 57 20.93 22.08 0.21
N ALA A 58 20.44 21.35 1.21
CA ALA A 58 20.91 21.50 2.59
C ALA A 58 22.42 21.21 2.73
N GLY A 59 23.04 20.53 1.75
CA GLY A 59 24.49 20.38 1.67
C GLY A 59 25.26 21.71 1.66
N PHE A 60 24.67 22.82 1.16
CA PHE A 60 25.29 24.15 1.17
C PHE A 60 25.54 24.72 2.57
N MET A 61 24.82 24.22 3.57
CA MET A 61 24.93 24.77 4.92
C MET A 61 26.24 24.42 5.61
N ASN A 62 27.12 23.61 5.01
CA ASN A 62 28.41 23.13 5.57
C ASN A 62 28.32 22.60 7.00
N TYR A 63 27.10 22.32 7.44
CA TYR A 63 26.78 21.76 8.75
C TYR A 63 26.98 20.25 8.72
N ASN A 64 27.34 19.70 9.86
CA ASN A 64 27.36 18.24 10.00
C ASN A 64 25.93 17.72 9.76
N PHE A 65 25.68 17.14 8.59
CA PHE A 65 24.36 16.66 8.16
C PHE A 65 23.79 15.61 9.12
N MET A 66 24.65 14.85 9.75
CA MET A 66 24.33 13.83 10.73
C MET A 66 24.44 14.37 12.16
N PRO A 67 23.53 13.98 13.10
CA PRO A 67 22.32 13.16 12.91
C PRO A 67 21.02 13.98 12.67
N TYR A 68 21.03 15.29 13.00
CA TYR A 68 19.79 16.08 13.10
C TYR A 68 19.08 16.28 11.76
N MET A 69 19.80 16.72 10.74
CA MET A 69 19.25 16.92 9.40
C MET A 69 18.76 15.60 8.80
N TYR A 70 19.50 14.52 9.04
CA TYR A 70 19.12 13.18 8.59
C TYR A 70 17.77 12.76 9.18
N ILE A 71 17.58 12.88 10.49
CA ILE A 71 16.34 12.51 11.18
C ILE A 71 15.17 13.39 10.68
N LEU A 72 15.39 14.69 10.55
CA LEU A 72 14.38 15.61 10.04
C LEU A 72 13.94 15.20 8.63
N LEU A 73 14.88 14.90 7.74
CA LEU A 73 14.58 14.49 6.37
C LEU A 73 13.88 13.12 6.31
N VAL A 74 14.23 12.18 7.18
CA VAL A 74 13.52 10.90 7.31
C VAL A 74 12.03 11.13 7.55
N ILE A 75 11.67 12.04 8.46
CA ILE A 75 10.28 12.38 8.76
C ILE A 75 9.61 13.05 7.56
N VAL A 76 10.29 14.01 6.93
CA VAL A 76 9.77 14.72 5.74
C VAL A 76 9.52 13.74 4.59
N TYR A 77 10.44 12.82 4.32
CA TYR A 77 10.27 11.83 3.25
C TYR A 77 9.20 10.79 3.56
N TRP A 78 9.00 10.44 4.83
CA TRP A 78 7.88 9.59 5.22
C TRP A 78 6.54 10.26 4.90
N ILE A 79 6.38 11.55 5.28
CA ILE A 79 5.20 12.34 4.94
C ILE A 79 5.04 12.49 3.41
N ALA A 80 6.12 12.75 2.69
CA ALA A 80 6.12 12.81 1.24
C ALA A 80 5.66 11.49 0.59
N GLY A 81 6.06 10.34 1.16
CA GLY A 81 5.59 9.02 0.72
C GLY A 81 4.07 8.83 0.87
N TYR A 82 3.49 9.36 1.93
CA TYR A 82 2.03 9.35 2.11
C TYR A 82 1.31 10.16 1.01
N TYR A 83 1.81 11.37 0.72
CA TYR A 83 1.28 12.19 -0.38
C TYR A 83 1.50 11.54 -1.76
N ASN A 84 2.66 10.92 -1.97
CA ASN A 84 2.96 10.17 -3.19
C ASN A 84 1.90 9.10 -3.47
N ARG A 85 1.49 8.34 -2.46
CA ARG A 85 0.42 7.34 -2.59
C ARG A 85 -0.91 7.97 -3.03
N MET A 86 -1.28 9.14 -2.47
CA MET A 86 -2.49 9.85 -2.86
C MET A 86 -2.44 10.32 -4.32
N VAL A 87 -1.30 10.90 -4.73
CA VAL A 87 -1.09 11.38 -6.10
C VAL A 87 -1.11 10.21 -7.08
N LEU A 88 -0.45 9.12 -6.75
CA LEU A 88 -0.38 7.92 -7.57
C LEU A 88 -1.79 7.37 -7.84
N ARG A 89 -2.63 7.27 -6.82
CA ARG A 89 -4.03 6.86 -6.97
C ARG A 89 -4.80 7.77 -7.94
N LYS A 90 -4.63 9.09 -7.84
CA LYS A 90 -5.29 10.06 -8.74
C LYS A 90 -4.79 9.93 -10.18
N VAL A 91 -3.48 9.75 -10.38
CA VAL A 91 -2.88 9.60 -11.70
C VAL A 91 -3.40 8.33 -12.39
N PHE A 92 -3.57 7.24 -11.65
CA PHE A 92 -4.09 5.98 -12.19
C PHE A 92 -5.60 6.00 -12.39
N SER A 93 -6.37 6.53 -11.42
CA SER A 93 -7.84 6.64 -11.52
C SER A 93 -8.31 7.47 -12.72
N SER A 94 -7.49 8.38 -13.21
CA SER A 94 -7.80 9.19 -14.40
C SER A 94 -7.68 8.41 -15.72
N SER A 95 -7.08 7.21 -15.72
CA SER A 95 -6.82 6.43 -16.95
C SER A 95 -7.69 5.19 -17.09
N SER A 96 -8.14 4.60 -16.00
CA SER A 96 -9.00 3.41 -16.00
C SER A 96 -9.73 3.30 -14.65
N ASN A 97 -10.94 2.73 -14.66
CA ASN A 97 -11.69 2.47 -13.42
C ASN A 97 -11.06 1.36 -12.55
N GLU A 98 -10.02 0.70 -13.03
CA GLU A 98 -9.32 -0.36 -12.31
C GLU A 98 -8.10 0.19 -11.59
N GLN A 99 -7.94 -0.14 -10.32
CA GLN A 99 -6.73 0.21 -9.58
C GLN A 99 -5.56 -0.68 -10.04
N PRO A 100 -4.36 -0.09 -10.25
CA PRO A 100 -3.20 -0.88 -10.64
C PRO A 100 -2.79 -1.83 -9.52
N SER A 101 -2.27 -3.00 -9.91
CA SER A 101 -1.76 -3.97 -8.94
C SER A 101 -0.69 -3.33 -8.04
N PHE A 102 -0.60 -3.82 -6.80
CA PHE A 102 0.40 -3.37 -5.84
C PHE A 102 1.82 -3.36 -6.42
N GLY A 103 2.19 -4.40 -7.18
CA GLY A 103 3.52 -4.51 -7.79
C GLY A 103 3.87 -3.33 -8.70
N ILE A 104 2.91 -2.83 -9.48
CA ILE A 104 3.09 -1.67 -10.36
C ILE A 104 3.28 -0.39 -9.52
N GLN A 105 2.43 -0.19 -8.50
CA GLN A 105 2.54 0.97 -7.61
C GLN A 105 3.87 0.99 -6.88
N PHE A 106 4.31 -0.16 -6.37
CA PHE A 106 5.58 -0.33 -5.67
C PHE A 106 6.77 -0.04 -6.60
N LEU A 107 6.76 -0.60 -7.80
CA LEU A 107 7.84 -0.41 -8.77
C LEU A 107 7.98 1.06 -9.20
N ILE A 108 6.87 1.77 -9.40
CA ILE A 108 6.89 3.20 -9.71
C ILE A 108 7.41 4.01 -8.51
N THR A 109 6.97 3.70 -7.30
CA THR A 109 7.43 4.37 -6.08
C THR A 109 8.93 4.18 -5.87
N VAL A 110 9.45 2.96 -6.07
CA VAL A 110 10.88 2.67 -6.00
C VAL A 110 11.65 3.41 -7.10
N SER A 111 11.12 3.48 -8.32
CA SER A 111 11.76 4.23 -9.44
C SER A 111 11.85 5.72 -9.12
N VAL A 112 10.78 6.33 -8.57
CA VAL A 112 10.77 7.72 -8.12
C VAL A 112 11.78 7.94 -6.99
N MET A 113 11.81 7.04 -6.01
CA MET A 113 12.75 7.10 -4.88
C MET A 113 14.20 7.01 -5.34
N LEU A 114 14.54 6.08 -6.22
CA LEU A 114 15.90 5.92 -6.73
C LEU A 114 16.33 7.11 -7.59
N PHE A 115 15.43 7.64 -8.43
CA PHE A 115 15.70 8.83 -9.21
C PHE A 115 15.91 10.05 -8.31
N GLY A 116 15.05 10.24 -7.31
CA GLY A 116 15.19 11.27 -6.30
C GLY A 116 16.49 11.14 -5.50
N ALA A 117 16.85 9.92 -5.07
CA ALA A 117 18.09 9.65 -4.36
C ALA A 117 19.34 9.92 -5.21
N GLY A 118 19.29 9.58 -6.50
CA GLY A 118 20.36 9.90 -7.44
C GLY A 118 20.58 11.40 -7.59
N LEU A 119 19.50 12.15 -7.83
CA LEU A 119 19.57 13.61 -7.91
C LEU A 119 19.98 14.25 -6.59
N PHE A 120 19.43 13.77 -5.46
CA PHE A 120 19.82 14.23 -4.12
C PHE A 120 21.30 14.03 -3.88
N SER A 121 21.83 12.83 -4.16
CA SER A 121 23.25 12.51 -3.98
C SER A 121 24.15 13.40 -4.84
N LEU A 122 23.75 13.67 -6.10
CA LEU A 122 24.50 14.57 -6.98
C LEU A 122 24.49 16.01 -6.45
N VAL A 123 23.33 16.55 -6.10
CA VAL A 123 23.22 17.90 -5.56
C VAL A 123 24.00 18.04 -4.26
N PHE A 124 23.86 17.07 -3.35
CA PHE A 124 24.57 17.05 -2.09
C PHE A 124 26.10 17.05 -2.26
N ASN A 125 26.62 16.20 -3.15
CA ASN A 125 28.06 16.11 -3.42
C ASN A 125 28.61 17.35 -4.12
N LEU A 126 27.79 18.06 -4.91
CA LEU A 126 28.19 19.33 -5.51
C LEU A 126 28.26 20.46 -4.49
N CYS A 127 27.42 20.37 -3.44
CA CYS A 127 27.28 21.42 -2.44
C CYS A 127 28.11 21.18 -1.18
N ASN A 128 28.60 19.95 -0.96
CA ASN A 128 29.31 19.57 0.26
C ASN A 128 30.64 18.90 -0.07
N GLU A 129 31.72 19.38 0.53
CA GLU A 129 33.07 18.85 0.33
C GLU A 129 33.30 17.42 0.86
N LEU A 130 32.46 16.99 1.82
CA LEU A 130 32.56 15.64 2.44
C LEU A 130 32.16 14.51 1.48
N GLN A 131 31.48 14.79 0.38
CA GLN A 131 31.14 13.84 -0.69
C GLN A 131 30.48 12.53 -0.25
N TYR A 132 29.72 12.52 0.85
CA TYR A 132 28.99 11.34 1.31
C TYR A 132 27.49 11.35 0.89
N GLY A 133 27.18 11.95 -0.25
CA GLY A 133 25.81 12.10 -0.74
C GLY A 133 25.02 10.79 -0.87
N ILE A 134 25.70 9.66 -1.17
CA ILE A 134 25.06 8.34 -1.23
C ILE A 134 24.53 7.94 0.17
N TRP A 135 25.35 8.09 1.21
CA TRP A 135 24.92 7.81 2.58
C TRP A 135 23.82 8.76 3.05
N ALA A 136 23.94 10.04 2.71
CA ALA A 136 22.92 11.02 3.02
C ALA A 136 21.58 10.70 2.31
N SER A 137 21.63 10.21 1.07
CA SER A 137 20.45 9.86 0.30
C SER A 137 19.65 8.67 0.86
N THR A 138 20.23 7.87 1.78
CA THR A 138 19.50 6.80 2.47
C THR A 138 18.33 7.33 3.31
N CYS A 139 18.31 8.62 3.65
CA CYS A 139 17.16 9.26 4.31
C CYS A 139 15.88 9.23 3.48
N LEU A 140 15.96 8.93 2.15
CA LEU A 140 14.79 8.76 1.28
C LEU A 140 14.11 7.39 1.43
N LEU A 141 14.75 6.39 2.06
CA LEU A 141 14.17 5.05 2.21
C LEU A 141 12.76 5.04 2.82
N PRO A 142 12.45 5.84 3.85
CA PRO A 142 11.11 5.91 4.43
C PRO A 142 10.00 6.39 3.48
N PHE A 143 10.36 6.95 2.33
CA PHE A 143 9.39 7.34 1.28
C PHE A 143 8.55 6.16 0.78
N SER A 144 9.08 4.94 0.79
CA SER A 144 8.35 3.73 0.38
C SER A 144 7.46 3.15 1.48
N PHE A 145 7.69 3.46 2.75
CA PHE A 145 7.00 2.85 3.88
C PHE A 145 5.48 3.04 3.91
N PRO A 146 4.91 4.22 3.61
CA PRO A 146 3.46 4.40 3.60
C PRO A 146 2.74 3.49 2.61
N LEU A 147 3.37 3.17 1.47
CA LEU A 147 2.82 2.25 0.49
C LEU A 147 2.85 0.81 1.01
N LEU A 148 4.00 0.39 1.57
CA LEU A 148 4.16 -0.95 2.15
C LEU A 148 3.22 -1.17 3.33
N TYR A 149 3.14 -0.21 4.25
CA TYR A 149 2.25 -0.26 5.40
C TYR A 149 0.79 -0.45 4.97
N ALA A 150 0.34 0.34 4.01
CA ALA A 150 -1.02 0.23 3.54
C ALA A 150 -1.33 -1.12 2.90
N GLN A 151 -0.40 -1.68 2.12
CA GLN A 151 -0.56 -3.02 1.55
C GLN A 151 -0.58 -4.09 2.64
N THR A 152 0.26 -3.97 3.66
CA THR A 152 0.26 -4.91 4.80
C THR A 152 -1.08 -4.88 5.52
N VAL A 153 -1.65 -3.69 5.73
CA VAL A 153 -2.97 -3.54 6.36
C VAL A 153 -4.06 -4.14 5.47
N ASP A 154 -4.03 -3.88 4.16
CA ASP A 154 -5.00 -4.44 3.22
C ASP A 154 -4.92 -5.99 3.19
N CYS A 155 -3.70 -6.56 3.21
CA CYS A 155 -3.50 -8.01 3.31
C CYS A 155 -3.99 -8.57 4.65
N TYR A 156 -3.75 -7.85 5.76
CA TYR A 156 -4.20 -8.28 7.08
C TYR A 156 -5.73 -8.36 7.16
N PHE A 157 -6.44 -7.35 6.64
CA PHE A 157 -7.90 -7.36 6.61
C PHE A 157 -8.48 -8.35 5.58
N ALA A 158 -7.70 -8.78 4.60
CA ALA A 158 -8.11 -9.82 3.67
C ALA A 158 -8.05 -11.24 4.25
N ILE A 159 -7.40 -11.42 5.42
CA ILE A 159 -7.38 -12.71 6.12
C ILE A 159 -8.77 -12.94 6.71
N PRO A 160 -9.48 -14.01 6.32
CA PRO A 160 -10.79 -14.30 6.88
C PRO A 160 -10.67 -14.53 8.39
N LEU A 161 -11.58 -13.95 9.15
CA LEU A 161 -11.65 -14.21 10.59
C LEU A 161 -11.90 -15.70 10.83
N GLU A 162 -11.07 -16.32 11.65
CA GLU A 162 -11.32 -17.69 12.10
C GLU A 162 -12.64 -17.75 12.85
N ILE A 163 -13.53 -18.63 12.41
CA ILE A 163 -14.79 -18.89 13.10
C ILE A 163 -14.48 -19.86 14.25
N TYR A 164 -14.24 -19.32 15.45
CA TYR A 164 -13.94 -20.12 16.65
C TYR A 164 -15.13 -20.95 17.14
N LYS A 165 -16.36 -20.56 16.77
CA LYS A 165 -17.58 -21.31 17.08
C LYS A 165 -18.27 -21.68 15.79
N VAL A 166 -18.22 -22.95 15.45
CA VAL A 166 -18.98 -23.52 14.33
C VAL A 166 -20.29 -24.00 14.90
N TRP A 167 -21.40 -23.43 14.42
CA TRP A 167 -22.71 -23.99 14.69
C TRP A 167 -22.86 -25.30 13.92
N LYS A 168 -23.34 -26.35 14.60
CA LYS A 168 -23.62 -27.65 13.99
C LYS A 168 -25.12 -27.89 14.08
N TYR A 169 -25.70 -28.32 12.97
CA TYR A 169 -27.06 -28.79 12.93
C TYR A 169 -27.22 -30.00 13.85
N SER A 170 -28.22 -30.01 14.72
CA SER A 170 -28.54 -31.11 15.61
C SER A 170 -29.86 -31.74 15.20
N GLU A 171 -29.82 -33.04 14.86
CA GLU A 171 -31.04 -33.80 14.49
C GLU A 171 -31.99 -34.07 15.69
N GLU A 172 -31.47 -33.98 16.93
CA GLU A 172 -32.21 -34.20 18.16
C GLU A 172 -32.96 -32.93 18.67
N TYR A 173 -32.91 -31.85 17.90
CA TYR A 173 -33.47 -30.61 18.37
C TYR A 173 -35.00 -30.57 18.20
N ASP A 174 -35.72 -30.55 19.35
CA ASP A 174 -37.18 -30.46 19.40
C ASP A 174 -37.62 -29.03 19.17
N SER A 175 -38.13 -28.76 17.97
CA SER A 175 -38.60 -27.43 17.54
C SER A 175 -39.83 -26.91 18.29
N ASP A 176 -40.56 -27.80 18.93
CA ASP A 176 -41.87 -27.48 19.60
C ASP A 176 -41.67 -26.77 20.95
N THR A 177 -40.46 -26.71 21.49
CA THR A 177 -40.19 -26.09 22.79
C THR A 177 -39.83 -24.60 22.69
N LEU A 178 -39.70 -24.06 21.48
CA LEU A 178 -39.37 -22.63 21.30
C LEU A 178 -40.61 -21.75 21.48
N TYR A 179 -40.75 -21.20 22.67
CA TYR A 179 -41.79 -20.20 22.96
C TYR A 179 -41.41 -18.85 22.34
N ILE A 180 -42.05 -18.46 21.25
CA ILE A 180 -41.82 -17.16 20.62
C ILE A 180 -42.74 -16.15 21.29
N ASN A 181 -42.16 -15.30 22.10
CA ASN A 181 -42.86 -14.17 22.69
C ASN A 181 -43.15 -13.12 21.59
N ARG A 182 -44.41 -12.97 21.20
CA ARG A 182 -44.85 -12.06 20.11
C ARG A 182 -44.60 -10.59 20.43
N ASP A 183 -44.56 -10.22 21.70
CA ASP A 183 -44.40 -8.83 22.14
C ASP A 183 -42.97 -8.34 22.03
N LYS A 184 -41.99 -9.27 21.95
CA LYS A 184 -40.54 -8.99 21.80
C LYS A 184 -39.98 -9.57 20.51
N SER A 185 -40.74 -9.53 19.45
CA SER A 185 -40.27 -10.05 18.15
C SER A 185 -39.45 -9.03 17.40
N ILE A 186 -38.27 -9.47 16.94
CA ILE A 186 -37.35 -8.72 16.09
C ILE A 186 -37.32 -9.35 14.70
N VAL A 187 -37.07 -8.56 13.68
CA VAL A 187 -36.88 -9.05 12.31
C VAL A 187 -35.36 -9.15 12.10
N ILE A 188 -34.91 -10.33 11.69
CA ILE A 188 -33.50 -10.62 11.41
C ILE A 188 -33.35 -10.91 9.93
N ASP A 189 -32.42 -10.20 9.27
CA ASP A 189 -31.99 -10.48 7.92
C ASP A 189 -30.64 -11.20 7.99
N VAL A 190 -30.54 -12.38 7.37
CA VAL A 190 -29.33 -13.18 7.31
C VAL A 190 -28.90 -13.34 5.86
N GLU A 191 -27.66 -13.05 5.57
CA GLU A 191 -27.05 -13.33 4.27
C GLU A 191 -26.27 -14.64 4.35
N VAL A 192 -26.68 -15.62 3.56
CA VAL A 192 -26.09 -16.97 3.55
C VAL A 192 -25.39 -17.19 2.22
N PHE A 193 -24.16 -17.67 2.29
CA PHE A 193 -23.39 -18.05 1.11
C PHE A 193 -23.35 -19.57 1.00
N LYS A 194 -23.64 -20.13 -0.17
CA LYS A 194 -23.57 -21.58 -0.42
C LYS A 194 -22.13 -22.12 -0.34
N SER A 195 -21.15 -21.27 -0.65
CA SER A 195 -19.73 -21.57 -0.60
C SER A 195 -18.94 -20.32 -0.22
N VAL A 196 -17.77 -20.49 0.39
CA VAL A 196 -16.84 -19.40 0.77
C VAL A 196 -16.46 -18.51 -0.44
N ASN A 197 -16.51 -19.06 -1.65
CA ASN A 197 -16.13 -18.37 -2.89
C ASN A 197 -17.35 -17.89 -3.70
N ASP A 198 -18.55 -17.99 -3.17
CA ASP A 198 -19.77 -17.61 -3.90
C ASP A 198 -19.91 -16.07 -3.89
N PRO A 199 -20.01 -15.41 -5.06
CA PRO A 199 -20.11 -13.96 -5.12
C PRO A 199 -21.52 -13.44 -4.78
N VAL A 200 -22.51 -14.32 -4.67
CA VAL A 200 -23.92 -13.94 -4.46
C VAL A 200 -24.42 -14.52 -3.14
N ALA A 201 -24.77 -13.63 -2.22
CA ALA A 201 -25.42 -14.00 -0.97
C ALA A 201 -26.91 -14.22 -1.20
N GLU A 202 -27.46 -15.28 -0.62
CA GLU A 202 -28.90 -15.50 -0.53
C GLU A 202 -29.41 -14.83 0.76
N ARG A 203 -30.31 -13.86 0.62
CA ARG A 203 -30.85 -13.10 1.76
C ARG A 203 -32.11 -13.75 2.27
N ILE A 204 -32.10 -14.15 3.53
CA ILE A 204 -33.23 -14.78 4.21
C ILE A 204 -33.68 -13.87 5.34
N THR A 205 -34.95 -13.48 5.33
CA THR A 205 -35.56 -12.61 6.34
C THR A 205 -36.48 -13.45 7.22
N GLY A 206 -36.28 -13.41 8.52
CA GLY A 206 -37.14 -14.12 9.45
C GLY A 206 -37.46 -13.34 10.72
N LYS A 207 -38.52 -13.75 11.43
CA LYS A 207 -38.90 -13.19 12.73
C LYS A 207 -38.27 -14.04 13.83
N ALA A 208 -37.58 -13.41 14.77
CA ALA A 208 -37.05 -14.04 15.96
C ALA A 208 -37.55 -13.37 17.24
N SER A 209 -37.50 -14.05 18.36
CA SER A 209 -37.74 -13.47 19.68
C SER A 209 -36.40 -13.10 20.31
N GLU A 210 -36.33 -11.98 21.01
CA GLU A 210 -35.13 -11.51 21.72
C GLU A 210 -34.59 -12.56 22.72
N ASP A 211 -35.47 -13.40 23.25
CA ASP A 211 -35.14 -14.39 24.29
C ASP A 211 -34.62 -15.72 23.70
N VAL A 212 -34.55 -15.86 22.36
CA VAL A 212 -34.16 -17.12 21.69
C VAL A 212 -32.72 -17.05 21.22
N ILE A 213 -31.94 -18.12 21.51
CA ILE A 213 -30.56 -18.24 21.02
C ILE A 213 -30.56 -18.32 19.49
N PHE A 214 -29.70 -17.52 18.84
CA PHE A 214 -29.62 -17.40 17.37
C PHE A 214 -29.48 -18.77 16.68
N GLY A 215 -28.66 -19.68 17.19
CA GLY A 215 -28.49 -21.01 16.60
C GLY A 215 -29.77 -21.85 16.58
N GLN A 216 -30.62 -21.74 17.61
CA GLN A 216 -31.90 -22.44 17.70
C GLN A 216 -32.92 -21.85 16.73
N TRP A 217 -32.97 -20.52 16.66
CA TRP A 217 -33.82 -19.82 15.68
C TRP A 217 -33.42 -20.16 14.24
N PHE A 218 -32.12 -20.17 13.95
CA PHE A 218 -31.59 -20.47 12.63
C PHE A 218 -31.87 -21.91 12.21
N GLN A 219 -31.76 -22.87 13.15
CA GLN A 219 -32.10 -24.27 12.88
C GLN A 219 -33.57 -24.48 12.55
N ARG A 220 -34.47 -23.76 13.24
CA ARG A 220 -35.87 -23.78 12.93
C ARG A 220 -36.18 -23.23 11.52
N MET A 221 -35.58 -22.11 11.20
CA MET A 221 -35.72 -21.47 9.90
C MET A 221 -35.26 -22.37 8.72
N ILE A 222 -34.27 -23.25 8.94
CA ILE A 222 -33.83 -24.21 7.92
C ILE A 222 -34.82 -25.38 7.80
N ASN A 223 -35.52 -25.75 8.90
CA ASN A 223 -36.46 -26.87 8.91
C ASN A 223 -37.83 -26.50 8.39
N ASP A 224 -38.23 -25.23 8.42
CA ASP A 224 -39.50 -24.70 7.85
C ASP A 224 -39.35 -24.44 6.35
#